data_f3567b170de8abc9842b99fbcd8fb065
#
_entry.id   f3567b170de8abc9842b99fbcd8fb065
#
_cell.length_a   1.000
_cell.length_b   1.000
_cell.length_c   1.000
_cell.angle_alpha   90.00
_cell.angle_beta   90.00
_cell.angle_gamma   90.00
#
_symmetry.space_group_name_H-M   'P 1'
#
loop_
_entity.id
_entity.type
_entity.pdbx_description
1 polymer ?
#
loop_
_entity_poly.entity_id
_entity_poly.type
_entity_poly.pdbx_seq_one_letter_code
_entity_poly.pdbx_strand_id
1 'polypeptide(L)'
;MLLTRLPVGWLATSAGPGRLPDAVWAFPVVGAVVGGIGGAAFWVCARLGMPSGVAAVWTLASMLLATGALHEDGLADFADGLGGGRTRERKLEIMRDSRIGTFGGLALMLSLAARGAALATLAQPARVAVALIVAAALGRGTIGVLLLTSAPARPDGLAAELRASRFGRTALGPGIAVVLAFALLPFGAAFGATMSALGSGLAIAVIAHRQLGGYTGDVLGAAVVVTECAVLALIP
;
A
#
# COMPACT_ATOMS: atom_id res chain seq x y z
N MET A 1 -13.90 9.27 -0.57
CA MET A 1 -13.21 8.06 -1.01
C MET A 1 -11.73 8.31 -0.91
N LEU A 2 -11.06 7.71 0.06
CA LEU A 2 -9.67 8.02 0.35
C LEU A 2 -8.69 7.22 -0.53
N LEU A 3 -8.90 5.91 -0.66
CA LEU A 3 -7.90 5.00 -1.22
C LEU A 3 -8.04 4.75 -2.74
N THR A 4 -9.08 5.25 -3.39
CA THR A 4 -9.30 5.10 -4.83
C THR A 4 -10.00 6.32 -5.42
N ARG A 5 -9.77 6.55 -6.71
CA ARG A 5 -10.50 7.53 -7.53
C ARG A 5 -11.72 6.92 -8.23
N LEU A 6 -12.10 5.69 -7.90
CA LEU A 6 -13.27 5.05 -8.49
C LEU A 6 -14.56 5.83 -8.15
N PRO A 7 -15.45 6.04 -9.14
CA PRO A 7 -16.67 6.85 -8.97
C PRO A 7 -17.77 6.04 -8.23
N VAL A 8 -17.51 5.66 -6.97
CA VAL A 8 -18.46 4.92 -6.11
C VAL A 8 -19.23 5.84 -5.14
N GLY A 9 -19.30 7.15 -5.43
CA GLY A 9 -20.03 8.15 -4.61
C GLY A 9 -21.51 7.82 -4.40
N TRP A 10 -22.13 7.13 -5.36
CA TRP A 10 -23.50 6.65 -5.26
C TRP A 10 -23.72 5.60 -4.16
N LEU A 11 -22.71 4.84 -3.77
CA LEU A 11 -22.77 3.92 -2.62
C LEU A 11 -22.74 4.65 -1.27
N ALA A 12 -22.23 5.87 -1.23
CA ALA A 12 -22.11 6.64 0.02
C ALA A 12 -23.43 7.36 0.40
N THR A 13 -24.35 7.56 -0.53
CA THR A 13 -25.60 8.30 -0.31
C THR A 13 -26.60 7.57 0.56
N SER A 14 -26.51 6.25 0.68
CA SER A 14 -27.39 5.41 1.50
C SER A 14 -26.92 5.19 2.95
N ALA A 15 -25.65 5.53 3.26
CA ALA A 15 -25.03 5.16 4.54
C ALA A 15 -24.84 6.33 5.52
N GLY A 16 -25.26 7.54 5.19
CA GLY A 16 -24.96 8.75 5.98
C GLY A 16 -23.44 9.10 5.97
N PRO A 17 -23.00 10.19 6.61
CA PRO A 17 -21.60 10.52 6.72
C PRO A 17 -20.87 9.53 7.63
N GLY A 18 -20.37 8.44 7.04
CA GLY A 18 -19.52 7.47 7.74
C GLY A 18 -18.22 8.13 8.18
N ARG A 19 -17.80 7.88 9.42
CA ARG A 19 -16.51 8.35 9.92
C ARG A 19 -15.41 7.48 9.32
N LEU A 20 -14.38 8.09 8.74
CA LEU A 20 -13.25 7.37 8.15
C LEU A 20 -12.61 6.32 9.08
N PRO A 21 -12.42 6.56 10.39
CA PRO A 21 -11.94 5.56 11.32
C PRO A 21 -12.77 4.28 11.36
N ASP A 22 -14.06 4.36 11.06
CA ASP A 22 -14.96 3.21 11.04
C ASP A 22 -14.78 2.31 9.81
N ALA A 23 -14.10 2.79 8.77
CA ALA A 23 -13.88 2.09 7.50
C ALA A 23 -12.49 1.41 7.39
N VAL A 24 -11.61 1.55 8.38
CA VAL A 24 -10.21 1.02 8.35
C VAL A 24 -10.19 -0.49 8.06
N TRP A 25 -11.15 -1.24 8.58
CA TRP A 25 -11.27 -2.68 8.34
C TRP A 25 -11.41 -3.05 6.86
N ALA A 26 -11.96 -2.14 6.04
CA ALA A 26 -12.21 -2.37 4.61
C ALA A 26 -10.99 -2.04 3.72
N PHE A 27 -9.93 -1.45 4.27
CA PHE A 27 -8.76 -1.07 3.47
C PHE A 27 -8.14 -2.25 2.70
N PRO A 28 -7.96 -3.45 3.27
CA PRO A 28 -7.49 -4.62 2.51
C PRO A 28 -8.45 -5.06 1.40
N VAL A 29 -9.76 -4.91 1.60
CA VAL A 29 -10.76 -5.21 0.55
C VAL A 29 -10.58 -4.25 -0.63
N VAL A 30 -10.38 -2.95 -0.35
CA VAL A 30 -10.07 -1.98 -1.39
C VAL A 30 -8.75 -2.34 -2.09
N GLY A 31 -7.74 -2.79 -1.33
CA GLY A 31 -6.49 -3.32 -1.88
C GLY A 31 -6.72 -4.48 -2.85
N ALA A 32 -7.53 -5.46 -2.44
CA ALA A 32 -7.89 -6.60 -3.28
C ALA A 32 -8.56 -6.17 -4.59
N VAL A 33 -9.45 -5.19 -4.54
CA VAL A 33 -10.09 -4.61 -5.74
C VAL A 33 -9.06 -3.95 -6.65
N VAL A 34 -8.15 -3.13 -6.10
CA VAL A 34 -7.07 -2.49 -6.88
C VAL A 34 -6.15 -3.55 -7.50
N GLY A 35 -5.78 -4.58 -6.75
CA GLY A 35 -5.01 -5.72 -7.25
C GLY A 35 -5.73 -6.46 -8.38
N GLY A 36 -7.06 -6.63 -8.24
CA GLY A 36 -7.91 -7.21 -9.30
C GLY A 36 -7.95 -6.36 -10.58
N ILE A 37 -7.99 -5.03 -10.46
CA ILE A 37 -7.87 -4.10 -11.60
C ILE A 37 -6.53 -4.31 -12.31
N GLY A 38 -5.42 -4.38 -11.55
CA GLY A 38 -4.10 -4.69 -12.09
C GLY A 38 -4.06 -6.04 -12.79
N GLY A 39 -4.61 -7.08 -12.16
CA GLY A 39 -4.70 -8.43 -12.75
C GLY A 39 -5.48 -8.46 -14.06
N ALA A 40 -6.60 -7.74 -14.13
CA ALA A 40 -7.39 -7.58 -15.35
C ALA A 40 -6.61 -6.85 -16.46
N ALA A 41 -5.88 -5.79 -16.10
CA ALA A 41 -5.03 -5.07 -17.05
C ALA A 41 -3.93 -5.96 -17.60
N PHE A 42 -3.23 -6.74 -16.76
CA PHE A 42 -2.22 -7.70 -17.21
C PHE A 42 -2.82 -8.74 -18.16
N TRP A 43 -3.98 -9.28 -17.79
CA TRP A 43 -4.69 -10.26 -18.61
C TRP A 43 -5.04 -9.71 -20.00
N VAL A 44 -5.55 -8.46 -20.07
CA VAL A 44 -5.86 -7.79 -21.36
C VAL A 44 -4.59 -7.64 -22.20
N CYS A 45 -3.49 -7.15 -21.60
CA CYS A 45 -2.20 -6.98 -22.29
C CYS A 45 -1.68 -8.32 -22.83
N ALA A 46 -1.78 -9.41 -22.05
CA ALA A 46 -1.38 -10.74 -22.47
C ALA A 46 -2.24 -11.27 -23.64
N ARG A 47 -3.57 -11.01 -23.61
CA ARG A 47 -4.49 -11.35 -24.71
C ARG A 47 -4.18 -10.59 -26.01
N LEU A 48 -3.62 -9.39 -25.89
CA LEU A 48 -3.16 -8.59 -27.03
C LEU A 48 -1.75 -8.99 -27.51
N GLY A 49 -1.14 -10.04 -26.91
CA GLY A 49 0.18 -10.53 -27.30
C GLY A 49 1.34 -9.65 -26.82
N MET A 50 1.12 -8.78 -25.85
CA MET A 50 2.19 -7.91 -25.32
C MET A 50 3.22 -8.72 -24.53
N PRO A 51 4.53 -8.41 -24.64
CA PRO A 51 5.56 -8.97 -23.78
C PRO A 51 5.25 -8.70 -22.29
N SER A 52 5.59 -9.66 -21.41
CA SER A 52 5.26 -9.58 -19.98
C SER A 52 5.79 -8.31 -19.30
N GLY A 53 6.97 -7.84 -19.69
CA GLY A 53 7.53 -6.58 -19.17
C GLY A 53 6.67 -5.36 -19.53
N VAL A 54 6.15 -5.31 -20.78
CA VAL A 54 5.25 -4.22 -21.21
C VAL A 54 3.91 -4.33 -20.50
N ALA A 55 3.36 -5.55 -20.38
CA ALA A 55 2.13 -5.81 -19.64
C ALA A 55 2.27 -5.38 -18.17
N ALA A 56 3.41 -5.62 -17.53
CA ALA A 56 3.69 -5.18 -16.16
C ALA A 56 3.64 -3.64 -16.00
N VAL A 57 4.18 -2.90 -16.98
CA VAL A 57 4.12 -1.42 -16.96
C VAL A 57 2.66 -0.92 -17.01
N TRP A 58 1.85 -1.43 -17.94
CA TRP A 58 0.44 -1.04 -18.05
C TRP A 58 -0.38 -1.48 -16.84
N THR A 59 -0.03 -2.62 -16.25
CA THR A 59 -0.63 -3.10 -15.01
C THR A 59 -0.40 -2.10 -13.87
N LEU A 60 0.85 -1.72 -13.62
CA LEU A 60 1.19 -0.74 -12.59
C LEU A 60 0.54 0.63 -12.88
N ALA A 61 0.57 1.08 -14.13
CA ALA A 61 -0.10 2.32 -14.53
C ALA A 61 -1.60 2.30 -14.21
N SER A 62 -2.29 1.19 -14.48
CA SER A 62 -3.72 1.05 -14.16
C SER A 62 -4.01 1.13 -12.64
N MET A 63 -3.15 0.52 -11.81
CA MET A 63 -3.26 0.58 -10.36
C MET A 63 -2.99 2.00 -9.83
N LEU A 64 -1.98 2.68 -10.36
CA LEU A 64 -1.66 4.08 -10.04
C LEU A 64 -2.83 5.02 -10.38
N LEU A 65 -3.42 4.85 -11.55
CA LEU A 65 -4.60 5.62 -11.96
C LEU A 65 -5.80 5.35 -11.03
N ALA A 66 -6.04 4.08 -10.68
CA ALA A 66 -7.13 3.70 -9.79
C ALA A 66 -7.00 4.28 -8.38
N THR A 67 -5.76 4.40 -7.86
CA THR A 67 -5.48 4.94 -6.51
C THR A 67 -5.17 6.45 -6.53
N GLY A 68 -4.87 7.01 -7.69
CA GLY A 68 -4.34 8.37 -7.84
C GLY A 68 -2.93 8.50 -7.27
N ALA A 69 -2.17 7.41 -7.26
CA ALA A 69 -0.80 7.32 -6.74
C ALA A 69 -0.64 7.75 -5.27
N LEU A 70 -1.72 7.70 -4.46
CA LEU A 70 -1.74 8.16 -3.07
C LEU A 70 -0.63 7.55 -2.20
N HIS A 71 -0.38 6.24 -2.38
CA HIS A 71 0.61 5.53 -1.56
C HIS A 71 2.03 5.78 -2.05
N GLU A 72 2.21 5.93 -3.34
CA GLU A 72 3.47 6.28 -3.99
C GLU A 72 3.92 7.69 -3.59
N ASP A 73 2.98 8.64 -3.56
CA ASP A 73 3.22 9.99 -3.04
C ASP A 73 3.75 9.93 -1.60
N GLY A 74 3.06 9.18 -0.74
CA GLY A 74 3.52 8.98 0.64
C GLY A 74 4.89 8.30 0.73
N LEU A 75 5.23 7.36 -0.17
CA LEU A 75 6.57 6.77 -0.21
C LEU A 75 7.63 7.81 -0.59
N ALA A 76 7.33 8.66 -1.58
CA ALA A 76 8.26 9.71 -2.01
C ALA A 76 8.52 10.71 -0.89
N ASP A 77 7.46 11.23 -0.27
CA ASP A 77 7.56 12.20 0.83
C ASP A 77 8.30 11.62 2.04
N PHE A 78 8.00 10.37 2.40
CA PHE A 78 8.70 9.68 3.49
C PHE A 78 10.20 9.52 3.20
N ALA A 79 10.56 9.11 1.97
CA ALA A 79 11.95 8.95 1.57
C ALA A 79 12.70 10.30 1.55
N ASP A 80 12.08 11.35 1.02
CA ASP A 80 12.66 12.70 1.01
C ASP A 80 12.81 13.26 2.43
N GLY A 81 11.83 13.05 3.28
CA GLY A 81 11.91 13.45 4.69
C GLY A 81 13.07 12.77 5.41
N LEU A 82 13.23 11.45 5.23
CA LEU A 82 14.31 10.69 5.87
C LEU A 82 15.69 11.07 5.34
N GLY A 83 15.83 11.20 4.01
CA GLY A 83 17.10 11.48 3.37
C GLY A 83 17.54 12.94 3.45
N GLY A 84 16.59 13.88 3.41
CA GLY A 84 16.87 15.33 3.37
C GLY A 84 16.88 16.02 4.73
N GLY A 85 16.21 15.46 5.74
CA GLY A 85 16.09 16.08 7.06
C GLY A 85 17.07 15.51 8.09
N ARG A 86 17.74 16.40 8.86
CA ARG A 86 18.62 15.99 9.98
C ARG A 86 17.87 15.93 11.31
N THR A 87 16.89 16.80 11.53
CA THR A 87 16.05 16.83 12.74
C THR A 87 14.64 16.31 12.42
N ARG A 88 13.91 15.87 13.45
CA ARG A 88 12.53 15.43 13.33
C ARG A 88 11.64 16.50 12.68
N GLU A 89 11.76 17.73 13.13
CA GLU A 89 10.98 18.88 12.65
C GLU A 89 11.24 19.11 11.15
N ARG A 90 12.53 19.10 10.76
CA ARG A 90 12.92 19.31 9.35
C ARG A 90 12.43 18.17 8.46
N LYS A 91 12.47 16.92 8.93
CA LYS A 91 11.90 15.77 8.20
C LYS A 91 10.41 15.96 7.96
N LEU A 92 9.67 16.30 9.01
CA LEU A 92 8.23 16.54 8.94
C LEU A 92 7.86 17.76 8.08
N GLU A 93 8.73 18.76 7.98
CA GLU A 93 8.58 19.91 7.09
C GLU A 93 8.78 19.50 5.61
N ILE A 94 9.85 18.75 5.31
CA ILE A 94 10.10 18.23 3.95
C ILE A 94 8.93 17.39 3.46
N MET A 95 8.39 16.50 4.29
CA MET A 95 7.23 15.68 3.96
C MET A 95 5.92 16.46 3.72
N ARG A 96 5.89 17.76 3.99
CA ARG A 96 4.76 18.64 3.65
C ARG A 96 4.99 19.44 2.36
N ASP A 97 6.21 19.40 1.82
CA ASP A 97 6.55 20.09 0.58
C ASP A 97 6.11 19.23 -0.60
N SER A 98 5.29 19.76 -1.49
CA SER A 98 4.79 19.04 -2.67
C SER A 98 5.84 18.79 -3.76
N ARG A 99 7.08 19.23 -3.57
CA ARG A 99 8.18 19.02 -4.51
C ARG A 99 8.88 17.69 -4.25
N ILE A 100 9.01 16.88 -5.29
CA ILE A 100 9.77 15.64 -5.23
C ILE A 100 11.26 15.95 -5.16
N GLY A 101 11.92 15.39 -4.16
CA GLY A 101 13.38 15.41 -4.02
C GLY A 101 14.04 14.20 -4.65
N THR A 102 15.35 14.12 -4.52
CA THR A 102 16.15 13.04 -5.09
C THR A 102 15.84 11.69 -4.44
N PHE A 103 15.65 11.64 -3.12
CA PHE A 103 15.39 10.39 -2.41
C PHE A 103 13.98 9.85 -2.73
N GLY A 104 12.97 10.72 -2.82
CA GLY A 104 11.63 10.37 -3.24
C GLY A 104 11.60 9.83 -4.66
N GLY A 105 12.27 10.52 -5.60
CA GLY A 105 12.39 10.08 -6.98
C GLY A 105 13.06 8.70 -7.10
N LEU A 106 14.15 8.46 -6.37
CA LEU A 106 14.82 7.16 -6.35
C LEU A 106 13.93 6.07 -5.73
N ALA A 107 13.22 6.36 -4.64
CA ALA A 107 12.32 5.41 -3.99
C ALA A 107 11.17 5.00 -4.94
N LEU A 108 10.59 5.94 -5.67
CA LEU A 108 9.57 5.67 -6.68
C LEU A 108 10.11 4.79 -7.80
N MET A 109 11.26 5.13 -8.39
CA MET A 109 11.86 4.35 -9.47
C MET A 109 12.17 2.92 -9.02
N LEU A 110 12.78 2.74 -7.86
CA LEU A 110 13.11 1.41 -7.32
C LEU A 110 11.86 0.59 -7.01
N SER A 111 10.84 1.19 -6.42
CA SER A 111 9.58 0.48 -6.10
C SER A 111 8.83 0.04 -7.35
N LEU A 112 8.77 0.88 -8.38
CA LEU A 112 8.14 0.55 -9.67
C LEU A 112 8.94 -0.51 -10.41
N ALA A 113 10.29 -0.39 -10.44
CA ALA A 113 11.16 -1.38 -11.05
C ALA A 113 11.04 -2.75 -10.38
N ALA A 114 11.05 -2.80 -9.03
CA ALA A 114 10.92 -4.05 -8.28
C ALA A 114 9.58 -4.74 -8.55
N ARG A 115 8.47 -4.00 -8.44
CA ARG A 115 7.13 -4.54 -8.73
C ARG A 115 7.00 -4.96 -10.21
N GLY A 116 7.49 -4.14 -11.14
CA GLY A 116 7.47 -4.44 -12.57
C GLY A 116 8.26 -5.70 -12.91
N ALA A 117 9.47 -5.85 -12.34
CA ALA A 117 10.30 -7.05 -12.54
C ALA A 117 9.62 -8.30 -11.98
N ALA A 118 9.03 -8.24 -10.78
CA ALA A 118 8.28 -9.35 -10.20
C ALA A 118 7.11 -9.79 -11.09
N LEU A 119 6.30 -8.85 -11.59
CA LEU A 119 5.17 -9.14 -12.46
C LEU A 119 5.63 -9.71 -13.81
N ALA A 120 6.71 -9.18 -14.38
CA ALA A 120 7.28 -9.68 -15.63
C ALA A 120 7.81 -11.12 -15.49
N THR A 121 8.37 -11.47 -14.34
CA THR A 121 8.87 -12.81 -14.01
C THR A 121 7.73 -13.81 -13.83
N LEU A 122 6.66 -13.42 -13.12
CA LEU A 122 5.46 -14.25 -12.96
C LEU A 122 4.81 -14.59 -14.32
N ALA A 123 4.78 -13.64 -15.25
CA ALA A 123 4.36 -13.75 -16.65
C ALA A 123 2.96 -14.37 -16.91
N GLN A 124 2.44 -15.21 -16.05
CA GLN A 124 1.13 -15.87 -16.20
C GLN A 124 0.01 -14.99 -15.62
N PRO A 125 -1.02 -14.62 -16.42
CA PRO A 125 -2.07 -13.70 -16.01
C PRO A 125 -2.77 -14.09 -14.72
N ALA A 126 -3.07 -15.38 -14.53
CA ALA A 126 -3.74 -15.87 -13.33
C ALA A 126 -2.85 -15.72 -12.08
N ARG A 127 -1.56 -16.03 -12.18
CA ARG A 127 -0.60 -15.86 -11.08
C ARG A 127 -0.41 -14.38 -10.75
N VAL A 128 -0.26 -13.54 -11.78
CA VAL A 128 -0.15 -12.08 -11.60
C VAL A 128 -1.37 -11.51 -10.90
N ALA A 129 -2.59 -11.92 -11.29
CA ALA A 129 -3.81 -11.45 -10.65
C ALA A 129 -3.86 -11.84 -9.16
N VAL A 130 -3.57 -13.10 -8.83
CA VAL A 130 -3.52 -13.57 -7.44
C VAL A 130 -2.45 -12.83 -6.64
N ALA A 131 -1.25 -12.69 -7.19
CA ALA A 131 -0.14 -12.00 -6.54
C ALA A 131 -0.48 -10.54 -6.23
N LEU A 132 -1.08 -9.81 -7.19
CA LEU A 132 -1.49 -8.43 -7.02
C LEU A 132 -2.62 -8.27 -5.99
N ILE A 133 -3.63 -9.15 -6.01
CA ILE A 133 -4.72 -9.13 -5.03
C ILE A 133 -4.15 -9.31 -3.62
N VAL A 134 -3.28 -10.30 -3.43
CA VAL A 134 -2.69 -10.59 -2.12
C VAL A 134 -1.74 -9.46 -1.67
N ALA A 135 -0.82 -9.02 -2.55
CA ALA A 135 0.13 -7.97 -2.21
C ALA A 135 -0.58 -6.66 -1.86
N ALA A 136 -1.57 -6.26 -2.65
CA ALA A 136 -2.33 -5.04 -2.41
C ALA A 136 -3.22 -5.11 -1.16
N ALA A 137 -3.80 -6.28 -0.86
CA ALA A 137 -4.56 -6.50 0.37
C ALA A 137 -3.66 -6.46 1.60
N LEU A 138 -2.54 -7.19 1.59
CA LEU A 138 -1.55 -7.20 2.68
C LEU A 138 -0.94 -5.81 2.89
N GLY A 139 -0.60 -5.11 1.80
CA GLY A 139 -0.10 -3.73 1.86
C GLY A 139 -1.06 -2.80 2.63
N ARG A 140 -2.36 -2.80 2.30
CA ARG A 140 -3.34 -1.98 3.05
C ARG A 140 -3.60 -2.54 4.45
N GLY A 141 -3.41 -3.83 4.67
CA GLY A 141 -3.45 -4.45 6.00
C GLY A 141 -2.38 -3.90 6.94
N THR A 142 -1.20 -3.52 6.43
CA THR A 142 -0.13 -2.92 7.26
C THR A 142 -0.52 -1.58 7.85
N ILE A 143 -1.44 -0.83 7.23
CA ILE A 143 -2.00 0.39 7.83
C ILE A 143 -2.60 0.05 9.20
N GLY A 144 -3.42 -1.02 9.29
CA GLY A 144 -3.97 -1.47 10.57
C GLY A 144 -2.90 -1.84 11.59
N VAL A 145 -1.82 -2.50 11.16
CA VAL A 145 -0.68 -2.83 12.03
C VAL A 145 -0.04 -1.58 12.60
N LEU A 146 0.25 -0.56 11.76
CA LEU A 146 0.83 0.71 12.21
C LEU A 146 -0.09 1.45 13.18
N LEU A 147 -1.39 1.49 12.90
CA LEU A 147 -2.38 2.13 13.78
C LEU A 147 -2.48 1.45 15.17
N LEU A 148 -2.24 0.13 15.23
CA LEU A 148 -2.27 -0.64 16.49
C LEU A 148 -0.96 -0.53 17.29
N THR A 149 0.17 -0.33 16.62
CA THR A 149 1.51 -0.42 17.24
C THR A 149 2.17 0.94 17.47
N SER A 150 1.64 2.02 16.87
CA SER A 150 2.28 3.34 16.89
C SER A 150 1.26 4.45 17.18
N ALA A 151 1.75 5.63 17.52
CA ALA A 151 0.97 6.85 17.65
C ALA A 151 1.22 7.78 16.46
N PRO A 152 0.30 8.71 16.12
CA PRO A 152 0.55 9.69 15.09
C PRO A 152 1.69 10.64 15.47
N ALA A 153 2.56 10.96 14.52
CA ALA A 153 3.67 11.89 14.71
C ALA A 153 3.22 13.35 14.79
N ARG A 154 1.99 13.66 14.32
CA ARG A 154 1.38 14.99 14.29
C ARG A 154 -0.01 14.92 14.90
N PRO A 155 -0.50 15.98 15.56
CA PRO A 155 -1.86 16.02 16.11
C PRO A 155 -2.93 16.27 15.03
N ASP A 156 -2.52 16.70 13.84
CA ASP A 156 -3.35 17.12 12.71
C ASP A 156 -3.27 16.14 11.54
N GLY A 157 -4.24 16.26 10.63
CA GLY A 157 -4.30 15.51 9.37
C GLY A 157 -5.00 14.16 9.49
N LEU A 158 -5.18 13.54 8.32
CA LEU A 158 -5.92 12.30 8.13
C LEU A 158 -5.43 11.15 9.01
N ALA A 159 -4.11 11.03 9.17
CA ALA A 159 -3.50 9.98 9.99
C ALA A 159 -3.87 10.11 11.48
N ALA A 160 -4.02 11.35 11.98
CA ALA A 160 -4.47 11.60 13.34
C ALA A 160 -5.95 11.23 13.53
N GLU A 161 -6.80 11.48 12.53
CA GLU A 161 -8.21 11.06 12.54
C GLU A 161 -8.36 9.54 12.64
N LEU A 162 -7.53 8.78 11.92
CA LEU A 162 -7.54 7.31 11.94
C LEU A 162 -7.27 6.72 13.32
N ARG A 163 -6.59 7.45 14.23
CA ARG A 163 -6.38 7.03 15.61
C ARG A 163 -7.71 6.80 16.38
N ALA A 164 -8.79 7.46 15.98
CA ALA A 164 -10.10 7.28 16.61
C ALA A 164 -10.77 5.94 16.26
N SER A 165 -10.14 5.11 15.40
CA SER A 165 -10.64 3.77 15.08
C SER A 165 -10.62 2.87 16.30
N ARG A 166 -11.70 2.08 16.48
CA ARG A 166 -11.79 1.10 17.56
C ARG A 166 -10.84 -0.06 17.29
N PHE A 167 -10.16 -0.54 18.34
CA PHE A 167 -9.21 -1.65 18.26
C PHE A 167 -9.72 -2.84 17.43
N GLY A 168 -10.95 -3.33 17.68
CA GLY A 168 -11.49 -4.47 16.96
C GLY A 168 -11.66 -4.23 15.45
N ARG A 169 -12.06 -3.02 15.03
CA ARG A 169 -12.15 -2.65 13.61
C ARG A 169 -10.78 -2.50 12.97
N THR A 170 -9.82 -1.94 13.69
CA THR A 170 -8.45 -1.79 13.21
C THR A 170 -7.76 -3.14 13.03
N ALA A 171 -7.97 -4.08 13.96
CA ALA A 171 -7.41 -5.43 13.91
C ALA A 171 -8.07 -6.32 12.84
N LEU A 172 -9.35 -6.08 12.54
CA LEU A 172 -10.09 -6.85 11.53
C LEU A 172 -9.48 -6.70 10.13
N GLY A 173 -8.97 -5.50 9.78
CA GLY A 173 -8.34 -5.27 8.48
C GLY A 173 -7.16 -6.20 8.21
N PRO A 174 -6.08 -6.18 9.01
CA PRO A 174 -4.98 -7.15 8.85
C PRO A 174 -5.46 -8.60 8.83
N GLY A 175 -6.45 -8.96 9.65
CA GLY A 175 -7.06 -10.30 9.64
C GLY A 175 -7.66 -10.68 8.30
N ILE A 176 -8.42 -9.78 7.68
CA ILE A 176 -9.00 -9.99 6.33
C ILE A 176 -7.89 -10.20 5.29
N ALA A 177 -6.82 -9.39 5.33
CA ALA A 177 -5.70 -9.53 4.40
C ALA A 177 -5.01 -10.90 4.52
N VAL A 178 -4.80 -11.37 5.75
CA VAL A 178 -4.24 -12.70 6.01
C VAL A 178 -5.16 -13.80 5.50
N VAL A 179 -6.45 -13.74 5.81
CA VAL A 179 -7.44 -14.72 5.30
C VAL A 179 -7.43 -14.78 3.78
N LEU A 180 -7.38 -13.63 3.09
CA LEU A 180 -7.28 -13.58 1.63
C LEU A 180 -5.99 -14.24 1.12
N ALA A 181 -4.84 -14.01 1.78
CA ALA A 181 -3.58 -14.64 1.39
C ALA A 181 -3.67 -16.16 1.49
N PHE A 182 -4.18 -16.71 2.60
CA PHE A 182 -4.34 -18.16 2.78
C PHE A 182 -5.45 -18.79 1.93
N ALA A 183 -6.45 -18.01 1.50
CA ALA A 183 -7.48 -18.47 0.58
C ALA A 183 -7.00 -18.57 -0.88
N LEU A 184 -6.05 -17.72 -1.27
CA LEU A 184 -5.62 -17.58 -2.67
C LEU A 184 -4.26 -18.20 -2.98
N LEU A 185 -3.41 -18.40 -1.98
CA LEU A 185 -2.06 -18.95 -2.15
C LEU A 185 -1.91 -20.31 -1.44
N PRO A 186 -1.01 -21.18 -1.92
CA PRO A 186 -0.57 -22.36 -1.16
C PRO A 186 0.00 -21.95 0.20
N PHE A 187 -0.17 -22.81 1.22
CA PHE A 187 0.18 -22.50 2.62
C PHE A 187 1.56 -21.85 2.79
N GLY A 188 2.61 -22.42 2.20
CA GLY A 188 3.98 -21.89 2.31
C GLY A 188 4.13 -20.48 1.74
N ALA A 189 3.53 -20.23 0.56
CA ALA A 189 3.55 -18.90 -0.07
C ALA A 189 2.70 -17.89 0.72
N ALA A 190 1.53 -18.29 1.22
CA ALA A 190 0.67 -17.45 2.07
C ALA A 190 1.38 -17.06 3.37
N PHE A 191 2.05 -18.02 4.01
CA PHE A 191 2.83 -17.79 5.22
C PHE A 191 4.00 -16.83 4.94
N GLY A 192 4.79 -17.08 3.90
CA GLY A 192 5.90 -16.21 3.47
C GLY A 192 5.43 -14.79 3.17
N ALA A 193 4.35 -14.62 2.38
CA ALA A 193 3.76 -13.34 2.06
C ALA A 193 3.28 -12.58 3.31
N THR A 194 2.63 -13.28 4.24
CA THR A 194 2.14 -12.70 5.50
C THR A 194 3.30 -12.25 6.39
N MET A 195 4.34 -13.08 6.54
CA MET A 195 5.52 -12.73 7.34
C MET A 195 6.30 -11.57 6.72
N SER A 196 6.42 -11.54 5.38
CA SER A 196 7.03 -10.42 4.66
C SER A 196 6.24 -9.10 4.87
N ALA A 197 4.91 -9.17 4.80
CA ALA A 197 4.06 -8.01 5.05
C ALA A 197 4.18 -7.51 6.51
N LEU A 198 4.18 -8.41 7.47
CA LEU A 198 4.37 -8.06 8.87
C LEU A 198 5.76 -7.45 9.11
N GLY A 199 6.81 -8.09 8.59
CA GLY A 199 8.19 -7.64 8.75
C GLY A 199 8.43 -6.26 8.13
N SER A 200 7.96 -6.03 6.89
CA SER A 200 8.08 -4.73 6.21
C SER A 200 7.26 -3.64 6.90
N GLY A 201 6.03 -3.94 7.31
CA GLY A 201 5.18 -3.00 8.06
C GLY A 201 5.81 -2.60 9.39
N LEU A 202 6.32 -3.56 10.18
CA LEU A 202 7.02 -3.30 11.44
C LEU A 202 8.34 -2.54 11.23
N ALA A 203 9.09 -2.83 10.17
CA ALA A 203 10.31 -2.10 9.85
C ALA A 203 10.00 -0.62 9.60
N ILE A 204 8.99 -0.30 8.79
CA ILE A 204 8.54 1.08 8.56
C ILE A 204 8.05 1.71 9.86
N ALA A 205 7.28 1.00 10.69
CA ALA A 205 6.82 1.49 11.99
C ALA A 205 7.99 1.86 12.92
N VAL A 206 9.01 1.02 13.01
CA VAL A 206 10.22 1.26 13.81
C VAL A 206 11.00 2.46 13.28
N ILE A 207 11.20 2.55 11.96
CA ILE A 207 11.90 3.69 11.34
C ILE A 207 11.12 4.99 11.62
N ALA A 208 9.81 4.99 11.39
CA ALA A 208 8.96 6.15 11.62
C ALA A 208 8.95 6.57 13.10
N HIS A 209 8.87 5.61 14.01
CA HIS A 209 8.93 5.90 15.45
C HIS A 209 10.27 6.55 15.84
N ARG A 210 11.39 5.99 15.39
CA ARG A 210 12.74 6.51 15.71
C ARG A 210 13.02 7.85 15.07
N GLN A 211 12.54 8.09 13.85
CA GLN A 211 12.90 9.25 13.04
C GLN A 211 11.90 10.41 13.14
N LEU A 212 10.62 10.08 13.33
CA LEU A 212 9.49 11.03 13.31
C LEU A 212 8.69 11.05 14.62
N GLY A 213 8.92 10.09 15.52
CA GLY A 213 8.16 9.94 16.76
C GLY A 213 6.79 9.27 16.56
N GLY A 214 6.49 8.74 15.38
CA GLY A 214 5.22 8.08 15.07
C GLY A 214 4.90 8.07 13.58
N TYR A 215 3.66 7.71 13.22
CA TYR A 215 3.24 7.66 11.82
C TYR A 215 2.62 8.99 11.33
N THR A 216 2.71 9.23 10.01
CA THR A 216 1.96 10.22 9.24
C THR A 216 1.17 9.51 8.15
N GLY A 217 0.38 10.23 7.35
CA GLY A 217 -0.24 9.67 6.14
C GLY A 217 0.77 9.07 5.17
N ASP A 218 1.90 9.76 5.02
CA ASP A 218 2.98 9.39 4.11
C ASP A 218 3.68 8.11 4.58
N VAL A 219 3.88 7.95 5.89
CA VAL A 219 4.39 6.71 6.49
C VAL A 219 3.45 5.54 6.23
N LEU A 220 2.12 5.75 6.33
CA LEU A 220 1.14 4.72 6.01
C LEU A 220 1.19 4.36 4.51
N GLY A 221 1.32 5.35 3.62
CA GLY A 221 1.51 5.13 2.18
C GLY A 221 2.80 4.37 1.88
N ALA A 222 3.92 4.79 2.46
CA ALA A 222 5.22 4.11 2.34
C ALA A 222 5.15 2.65 2.79
N ALA A 223 4.49 2.36 3.92
CA ALA A 223 4.31 1.00 4.42
C ALA A 223 3.55 0.13 3.41
N VAL A 224 2.51 0.67 2.76
CA VAL A 224 1.76 -0.06 1.71
C VAL A 224 2.68 -0.43 0.56
N VAL A 225 3.39 0.54 -0.03
CA VAL A 225 4.22 0.30 -1.23
C VAL A 225 5.39 -0.63 -0.92
N VAL A 226 6.08 -0.43 0.20
CA VAL A 226 7.21 -1.30 0.62
C VAL A 226 6.72 -2.72 0.85
N THR A 227 5.55 -2.89 1.46
CA THR A 227 4.94 -4.20 1.66
C THR A 227 4.56 -4.86 0.33
N GLU A 228 3.96 -4.13 -0.61
CA GLU A 228 3.66 -4.67 -1.95
C GLU A 228 4.94 -5.15 -2.64
N CYS A 229 6.03 -4.39 -2.60
CA CYS A 229 7.33 -4.80 -3.16
C CYS A 229 7.84 -6.08 -2.50
N ALA A 230 7.83 -6.13 -1.16
CA ALA A 230 8.35 -7.26 -0.40
C ALA A 230 7.53 -8.55 -0.60
N VAL A 231 6.21 -8.44 -0.67
CA VAL A 231 5.30 -9.56 -0.92
C VAL A 231 5.45 -10.08 -2.34
N LEU A 232 5.45 -9.20 -3.35
CA LEU A 232 5.61 -9.59 -4.76
C LEU A 232 6.97 -10.24 -5.04
N ALA A 233 8.02 -9.87 -4.32
CA ALA A 233 9.34 -10.47 -4.45
C ALA A 233 9.40 -11.95 -3.96
N LEU A 234 8.45 -12.39 -3.14
CA LEU A 234 8.43 -13.72 -2.54
C LEU A 234 7.36 -14.66 -3.11
N ILE A 235 6.41 -14.15 -3.89
CA ILE A 235 5.39 -14.99 -4.53
C ILE A 235 5.99 -15.61 -5.80
N PRO A 236 6.04 -16.96 -5.90
CA PRO A 236 6.64 -17.68 -7.03
C PRO A 236 5.76 -17.67 -8.29
#